data_663f10d8420d5674bcda93ac2622e3d9
#
_entry.id   663f10d8420d5674bcda93ac2622e3d9
#
_cell.length_a   1.000
_cell.length_b   1.000
_cell.length_c   1.000
_cell.angle_alpha   90.00
_cell.angle_beta   90.00
_cell.angle_gamma   90.00
#
_symmetry.space_group_name_H-M   'P 1'
#
loop_
_entity.id
_entity.type
_entity.pdbx_description
1 polymer ?
#
loop_
_entity_poly.entity_id
_entity_poly.type
_entity_poly.pdbx_seq_one_letter_code
_entity_poly.pdbx_strand_id
1 'polypeptide(L)'
;MPNVMNVSVSYIRRALQESYSVQEAANLSRIVCCEMLGQTTIDYYLGKDIILSSKEMQKLNGILARLLNFEPIQYIQGTARFLERSYHVAPGVLIPRPETEELVEVMLREISSDARILDIGTGSGCIAISLSKAFPNAKVTAWDVSEDALCIARRNNDDLQASVCFVKQDVLAWRGGWRTVYDVI
;
A
#
# COMPACT_ATOMS: atom_id res chain seq x y z
N MET A 1 -34.40 -16.95 5.34
CA MET A 1 -33.04 -17.48 5.62
C MET A 1 -32.07 -16.69 4.80
N PRO A 2 -30.91 -16.24 5.32
CA PRO A 2 -29.92 -15.58 4.48
C PRO A 2 -29.47 -16.53 3.38
N ASN A 3 -29.50 -16.05 2.14
CA ASN A 3 -29.03 -16.82 0.99
C ASN A 3 -27.50 -16.87 1.07
N VAL A 4 -26.94 -18.01 1.50
CA VAL A 4 -25.49 -18.22 1.62
C VAL A 4 -25.02 -19.14 0.49
N MET A 5 -23.82 -18.90 0.01
CA MET A 5 -23.20 -19.66 -1.08
C MET A 5 -21.86 -20.21 -0.64
N ASN A 6 -21.61 -21.48 -0.95
CA ASN A 6 -20.30 -22.10 -0.75
C ASN A 6 -19.42 -21.79 -1.95
N VAL A 7 -18.27 -21.23 -1.70
CA VAL A 7 -17.26 -20.89 -2.72
C VAL A 7 -15.97 -21.63 -2.39
N SER A 8 -15.52 -22.48 -3.29
CA SER A 8 -14.27 -23.19 -3.12
C SER A 8 -13.07 -22.32 -3.49
N VAL A 9 -11.95 -22.53 -2.81
CA VAL A 9 -10.65 -21.92 -3.16
C VAL A 9 -10.28 -22.23 -4.62
N SER A 10 -10.59 -23.44 -5.08
CA SER A 10 -10.32 -23.86 -6.46
C SER A 10 -11.12 -23.07 -7.50
N TYR A 11 -12.33 -22.63 -7.17
CA TYR A 11 -13.14 -21.77 -8.02
C TYR A 11 -12.43 -20.41 -8.25
N ILE A 12 -12.02 -19.76 -7.16
CA ILE A 12 -11.33 -18.46 -7.22
C ILE A 12 -10.02 -18.59 -8.01
N ARG A 13 -9.24 -19.63 -7.72
CA ARG A 13 -7.96 -19.87 -8.41
C ARG A 13 -8.16 -20.11 -9.92
N ARG A 14 -9.14 -20.90 -10.30
CA ARG A 14 -9.45 -21.19 -11.70
C ARG A 14 -9.89 -19.93 -12.44
N ALA A 15 -10.74 -19.10 -11.85
CA ALA A 15 -11.16 -17.84 -12.44
C ALA A 15 -9.95 -16.92 -12.72
N LEU A 16 -8.99 -16.85 -11.80
CA LEU A 16 -7.77 -16.04 -11.99
C LEU A 16 -6.81 -16.65 -13.04
N GLN A 17 -6.79 -17.97 -13.22
CA GLN A 17 -5.95 -18.64 -14.23
C GLN A 17 -6.35 -18.33 -15.67
N GLU A 18 -7.49 -17.67 -15.90
CA GLU A 18 -7.85 -17.17 -17.23
C GLU A 18 -6.91 -16.06 -17.73
N SER A 19 -6.28 -15.30 -16.80
CA SER A 19 -5.43 -14.16 -17.13
C SER A 19 -4.05 -14.17 -16.46
N TYR A 20 -3.85 -15.02 -15.47
CA TYR A 20 -2.64 -15.08 -14.65
C TYR A 20 -1.97 -16.46 -14.74
N SER A 21 -0.67 -16.49 -14.54
CA SER A 21 0.09 -17.74 -14.38
C SER A 21 -0.46 -18.56 -13.20
N VAL A 22 -0.21 -19.87 -13.20
CA VAL A 22 -0.63 -20.78 -12.09
C VAL A 22 -0.14 -20.28 -10.74
N GLN A 23 1.13 -19.83 -10.68
CA GLN A 23 1.75 -19.35 -9.46
C GLN A 23 1.13 -18.02 -8.99
N GLU A 24 0.91 -17.09 -9.90
CA GLU A 24 0.34 -15.78 -9.59
C GLU A 24 -1.13 -15.89 -9.19
N ALA A 25 -1.93 -16.70 -9.89
CA ALA A 25 -3.31 -17.01 -9.53
C ALA A 25 -3.40 -17.65 -8.13
N ALA A 26 -2.44 -18.51 -7.77
CA ALA A 26 -2.37 -19.08 -6.42
C ALA A 26 -2.09 -18.00 -5.36
N ASN A 27 -1.15 -17.10 -5.61
CA ASN A 27 -0.84 -16.00 -4.69
C ASN A 27 -2.02 -15.03 -4.53
N LEU A 28 -2.60 -14.59 -5.64
CA LEU A 28 -3.77 -13.69 -5.63
C LEU A 28 -4.97 -14.35 -4.94
N SER A 29 -5.25 -15.64 -5.23
CA SER A 29 -6.34 -16.35 -4.56
C SER A 29 -6.14 -16.44 -3.05
N ARG A 30 -4.90 -16.63 -2.56
CA ARG A 30 -4.58 -16.63 -1.15
C ARG A 30 -4.88 -15.26 -0.51
N ILE A 31 -4.45 -14.18 -1.15
CA ILE A 31 -4.73 -12.82 -0.67
C ILE A 31 -6.24 -12.58 -0.62
N VAL A 32 -6.96 -12.90 -1.68
CA VAL A 32 -8.43 -12.73 -1.74
C VAL A 32 -9.11 -13.53 -0.64
N CYS A 33 -8.78 -14.81 -0.49
CA CYS A 33 -9.42 -15.67 0.50
C CYS A 33 -9.06 -15.25 1.93
N CYS A 34 -7.77 -15.08 2.23
CA CYS A 34 -7.31 -14.89 3.61
C CYS A 34 -7.42 -13.43 4.06
N GLU A 35 -7.03 -12.47 3.22
CA GLU A 35 -6.92 -11.09 3.65
C GLU A 35 -8.19 -10.27 3.36
N MET A 36 -8.96 -10.64 2.32
CA MET A 36 -10.14 -9.88 1.92
C MET A 36 -11.47 -10.54 2.31
N LEU A 37 -11.50 -11.88 2.44
CA LEU A 37 -12.68 -12.65 2.82
C LEU A 37 -12.56 -13.28 4.23
N GLY A 38 -11.41 -13.13 4.90
CA GLY A 38 -11.24 -13.52 6.30
C GLY A 38 -11.07 -15.02 6.54
N GLN A 39 -10.76 -15.83 5.51
CA GLN A 39 -10.44 -17.23 5.67
C GLN A 39 -9.09 -17.39 6.39
N THR A 40 -8.97 -18.37 7.27
CA THR A 40 -7.66 -18.67 7.87
C THR A 40 -6.69 -19.25 6.83
N THR A 41 -5.40 -18.99 6.99
CA THR A 41 -4.38 -19.59 6.12
C THR A 41 -4.43 -21.12 6.13
N ILE A 42 -4.74 -21.73 7.29
CA ILE A 42 -4.87 -23.17 7.44
C ILE A 42 -6.05 -23.68 6.59
N ASP A 43 -7.22 -23.05 6.71
CA ASP A 43 -8.42 -23.45 5.96
C ASP A 43 -8.23 -23.28 4.45
N TYR A 44 -7.50 -22.23 4.02
CA TYR A 44 -7.11 -22.02 2.63
C TYR A 44 -6.28 -23.20 2.09
N TYR A 45 -5.22 -23.60 2.81
CA TYR A 45 -4.37 -24.71 2.36
C TYR A 45 -5.05 -26.09 2.46
N LEU A 46 -6.02 -26.24 3.38
CA LEU A 46 -6.88 -27.44 3.44
C LEU A 46 -7.96 -27.46 2.34
N GLY A 47 -8.07 -26.39 1.55
CA GLY A 47 -9.05 -26.27 0.47
C GLY A 47 -10.50 -26.19 0.96
N LYS A 48 -10.73 -25.73 2.20
CA LYS A 48 -12.07 -25.58 2.74
C LYS A 48 -12.87 -24.52 1.98
N ASP A 49 -14.13 -24.78 1.76
CA ASP A 49 -15.05 -23.82 1.17
C ASP A 49 -15.27 -22.62 2.09
N ILE A 50 -15.46 -21.45 1.48
CA ILE A 50 -15.85 -20.22 2.16
C ILE A 50 -17.37 -20.07 2.04
N ILE A 51 -18.03 -19.83 3.16
CA ILE A 51 -19.47 -19.57 3.18
C ILE A 51 -19.67 -18.07 3.08
N LEU A 52 -20.24 -17.61 1.97
CA LEU A 52 -20.46 -16.20 1.69
C LEU A 52 -21.96 -15.87 1.66
N SER A 53 -22.31 -14.75 2.25
CA SER A 53 -23.60 -14.10 2.01
C SER A 53 -23.66 -13.52 0.59
N SER A 54 -24.87 -13.18 0.14
CA SER A 54 -25.05 -12.55 -1.19
C SER A 54 -24.23 -11.25 -1.34
N LYS A 55 -24.07 -10.47 -0.28
CA LYS A 55 -23.26 -9.23 -0.29
C LYS A 55 -21.77 -9.54 -0.44
N GLU A 56 -21.29 -10.54 0.27
CA GLU A 56 -19.88 -10.97 0.17
C GLU A 56 -19.58 -11.61 -1.18
N MET A 57 -20.53 -12.32 -1.75
CA MET A 57 -20.39 -12.84 -3.11
C MET A 57 -20.33 -11.72 -4.15
N GLN A 58 -21.13 -10.68 -4.01
CA GLN A 58 -21.01 -9.49 -4.86
C GLN A 58 -19.64 -8.82 -4.73
N LYS A 59 -19.14 -8.70 -3.48
CA LYS A 59 -17.78 -8.19 -3.22
C LYS A 59 -16.73 -9.05 -3.91
N LEU A 60 -16.79 -10.37 -3.77
CA LEU A 60 -15.87 -11.31 -4.43
C LEU A 60 -15.90 -11.16 -5.95
N ASN A 61 -17.08 -11.12 -6.56
CA ASN A 61 -17.21 -10.93 -8.00
C ASN A 61 -16.61 -9.59 -8.46
N GLY A 62 -16.80 -8.52 -7.69
CA GLY A 62 -16.17 -7.22 -7.95
C GLY A 62 -14.64 -7.27 -7.87
N ILE A 63 -14.08 -7.97 -6.89
CA ILE A 63 -12.65 -8.19 -6.74
C ILE A 63 -12.10 -8.97 -7.96
N LEU A 64 -12.74 -10.08 -8.31
CA LEU A 64 -12.31 -10.89 -9.46
C LEU A 64 -12.36 -10.11 -10.77
N ALA A 65 -13.43 -9.35 -11.02
CA ALA A 65 -13.55 -8.51 -12.20
C ALA A 65 -12.43 -7.47 -12.30
N ARG A 66 -12.05 -6.81 -11.20
CA ARG A 66 -10.94 -5.85 -11.15
C ARG A 66 -9.60 -6.55 -11.40
N LEU A 67 -9.35 -7.70 -10.79
CA LEU A 67 -8.14 -8.48 -11.02
C LEU A 67 -8.03 -8.93 -12.47
N LEU A 68 -9.09 -9.46 -13.07
CA LEU A 68 -9.11 -9.88 -14.47
C LEU A 68 -8.88 -8.71 -15.45
N ASN A 69 -9.11 -7.47 -15.01
CA ASN A 69 -8.69 -6.25 -15.71
C ASN A 69 -7.26 -5.79 -15.33
N PHE A 70 -6.45 -6.64 -14.72
CA PHE A 70 -5.08 -6.39 -14.31
C PHE A 70 -4.90 -5.21 -13.34
N GLU A 71 -5.95 -4.87 -12.58
CA GLU A 71 -5.81 -3.88 -11.52
C GLU A 71 -4.96 -4.47 -10.37
N PRO A 72 -3.91 -3.76 -9.91
CA PRO A 72 -3.08 -4.23 -8.81
C PRO A 72 -3.89 -4.57 -7.57
N ILE A 73 -3.63 -5.73 -6.96
CA ILE A 73 -4.36 -6.19 -5.76
C ILE A 73 -4.30 -5.17 -4.63
N GLN A 74 -3.19 -4.43 -4.48
CA GLN A 74 -3.03 -3.39 -3.46
C GLN A 74 -4.03 -2.24 -3.62
N TYR A 75 -4.35 -1.85 -4.86
CA TYR A 75 -5.39 -0.84 -5.11
C TYR A 75 -6.79 -1.39 -4.82
N ILE A 76 -7.00 -2.69 -5.04
CA ILE A 76 -8.26 -3.35 -4.72
C ILE A 76 -8.46 -3.46 -3.21
N GLN A 77 -7.38 -3.76 -2.46
CA GLN A 77 -7.35 -3.78 -1.00
C GLN A 77 -7.41 -2.37 -0.39
N GLY A 78 -6.89 -1.38 -1.13
CA GLY A 78 -6.70 -0.01 -0.66
C GLY A 78 -5.49 0.17 0.25
N THR A 79 -4.65 -0.87 0.40
CA THR A 79 -3.46 -0.84 1.26
C THR A 79 -2.30 -1.60 0.65
N ALA A 80 -1.07 -1.20 1.01
CA ALA A 80 0.17 -1.89 0.72
C ALA A 80 1.05 -1.96 1.97
N ARG A 81 1.83 -3.03 2.11
CA ARG A 81 2.82 -3.14 3.19
C ARG A 81 4.12 -2.46 2.79
N PHE A 82 4.76 -1.82 3.75
CA PHE A 82 6.07 -1.20 3.62
C PHE A 82 6.73 -1.13 4.99
N LEU A 83 7.92 -1.71 5.16
CA LEU A 83 8.66 -1.80 6.44
C LEU A 83 7.74 -2.22 7.61
N GLU A 84 7.06 -3.35 7.45
CA GLU A 84 6.13 -3.95 8.41
C GLU A 84 4.89 -3.11 8.78
N ARG A 85 4.70 -1.95 8.14
CA ARG A 85 3.52 -1.09 8.32
C ARG A 85 2.57 -1.22 7.12
N SER A 86 1.30 -0.92 7.35
CA SER A 86 0.28 -0.83 6.30
C SER A 86 0.07 0.63 5.92
N TYR A 87 0.16 0.92 4.63
CA TYR A 87 -0.07 2.25 4.05
C TYR A 87 -1.29 2.22 3.15
N HIS A 88 -2.17 3.21 3.24
CA HIS A 88 -3.20 3.41 2.24
C HIS A 88 -2.57 3.73 0.88
N VAL A 89 -3.11 3.10 -0.14
CA VAL A 89 -2.76 3.34 -1.54
C VAL A 89 -4.01 3.36 -2.40
N ALA A 90 -3.99 4.16 -3.46
CA ALA A 90 -5.06 4.23 -4.45
C ALA A 90 -4.42 4.60 -5.81
N PRO A 91 -5.15 4.46 -6.93
CA PRO A 91 -4.72 5.02 -8.20
C PRO A 91 -4.30 6.49 -8.04
N GLY A 92 -3.12 6.84 -8.55
CA GLY A 92 -2.51 8.18 -8.39
C GLY A 92 -1.29 8.21 -7.46
N VAL A 93 -1.06 7.18 -6.64
CA VAL A 93 0.20 7.00 -5.91
C VAL A 93 0.87 5.69 -6.30
N LEU A 94 2.19 5.70 -6.40
CA LEU A 94 2.94 4.47 -6.66
C LEU A 94 2.78 3.50 -5.47
N ILE A 95 2.49 2.24 -5.77
CA ILE A 95 2.52 1.18 -4.75
C ILE A 95 3.97 1.04 -4.26
N PRO A 96 4.24 1.15 -2.95
CA PRO A 96 5.57 0.99 -2.39
C PRO A 96 6.24 -0.30 -2.88
N ARG A 97 7.53 -0.21 -3.22
CA ARG A 97 8.30 -1.31 -3.78
C ARG A 97 9.29 -1.87 -2.77
N PRO A 98 9.59 -3.18 -2.80
CA PRO A 98 10.57 -3.79 -1.89
C PRO A 98 11.97 -3.15 -1.98
N GLU A 99 12.40 -2.74 -3.18
CA GLU A 99 13.69 -2.06 -3.38
C GLU A 99 13.76 -0.71 -2.67
N THR A 100 12.59 -0.07 -2.47
CA THR A 100 12.49 1.18 -1.69
C THR A 100 12.62 0.90 -0.18
N GLU A 101 12.20 -0.27 0.30
CA GLU A 101 12.44 -0.66 1.70
C GLU A 101 13.95 -0.78 1.98
N GLU A 102 14.69 -1.43 1.08
CA GLU A 102 16.16 -1.56 1.19
C GLU A 102 16.83 -0.18 1.25
N LEU A 103 16.39 0.78 0.41
CA LEU A 103 16.89 2.14 0.46
C LEU A 103 16.64 2.78 1.84
N VAL A 104 15.42 2.68 2.37
CA VAL A 104 15.10 3.25 3.69
C VAL A 104 15.90 2.55 4.80
N GLU A 105 16.15 1.26 4.73
CA GLU A 105 17.00 0.55 5.68
C GLU A 105 18.45 1.05 5.67
N VAL A 106 18.99 1.43 4.51
CA VAL A 106 20.30 2.11 4.44
C VAL A 106 20.22 3.49 5.09
N MET A 107 19.20 4.27 4.77
CA MET A 107 18.99 5.59 5.36
C MET A 107 18.89 5.55 6.88
N LEU A 108 18.23 4.53 7.44
CA LEU A 108 18.09 4.35 8.90
C LEU A 108 19.43 4.10 9.61
N ARG A 109 20.46 3.66 8.89
CA ARG A 109 21.82 3.43 9.45
C ARG A 109 22.74 4.64 9.27
N GLU A 110 22.52 5.44 8.23
CA GLU A 110 23.43 6.49 7.80
C GLU A 110 22.99 7.91 8.26
N ILE A 111 21.69 8.11 8.48
CA ILE A 111 21.12 9.45 8.76
C ILE A 111 21.20 9.75 10.26
N SER A 112 21.55 11.01 10.60
CA SER A 112 21.50 11.51 11.98
C SER A 112 20.06 11.57 12.49
N SER A 113 19.86 11.23 13.78
CA SER A 113 18.54 11.19 14.41
C SER A 113 17.82 12.55 14.52
N ASP A 114 18.49 13.66 14.27
CA ASP A 114 17.98 15.03 14.29
C ASP A 114 18.05 15.72 12.92
N ALA A 115 18.28 14.94 11.86
CA ALA A 115 18.44 15.43 10.50
C ALA A 115 17.19 16.17 9.99
N ARG A 116 17.43 17.12 9.08
CA ARG A 116 16.40 17.73 8.24
C ARG A 116 16.32 16.97 6.92
N ILE A 117 15.18 16.34 6.69
CA ILE A 117 14.97 15.43 5.56
C ILE A 117 13.92 16.02 4.62
N LEU A 118 14.17 15.94 3.32
CA LEU A 118 13.21 16.27 2.29
C LEU A 118 12.96 15.06 1.39
N ASP A 119 11.71 14.62 1.34
CA ASP A 119 11.24 13.57 0.41
C ASP A 119 10.50 14.23 -0.77
N ILE A 120 11.02 14.08 -1.98
CA ILE A 120 10.44 14.66 -3.19
C ILE A 120 9.72 13.61 -4.02
N GLY A 121 8.44 13.84 -4.31
CA GLY A 121 7.58 12.84 -4.96
C GLY A 121 7.10 11.78 -3.97
N THR A 122 6.68 12.23 -2.79
CA THR A 122 6.41 11.36 -1.64
C THR A 122 5.32 10.31 -1.87
N GLY A 123 4.42 10.51 -2.83
CA GLY A 123 3.34 9.57 -3.16
C GLY A 123 2.48 9.22 -1.94
N SER A 124 2.53 7.95 -1.50
CA SER A 124 1.82 7.49 -0.29
C SER A 124 2.43 7.99 1.03
N GLY A 125 3.59 8.65 0.98
CA GLY A 125 4.32 9.09 2.16
C GLY A 125 5.18 8.00 2.82
N CYS A 126 5.33 6.83 2.22
CA CYS A 126 5.91 5.66 2.88
C CYS A 126 7.38 5.89 3.31
N ILE A 127 8.20 6.60 2.53
CA ILE A 127 9.58 6.95 2.89
C ILE A 127 9.58 7.97 4.03
N ALA A 128 8.95 9.15 3.82
CA ALA A 128 8.91 10.23 4.77
C ALA A 128 8.37 9.81 6.14
N ILE A 129 7.26 9.07 6.15
CA ILE A 129 6.61 8.59 7.37
C ILE A 129 7.50 7.57 8.08
N SER A 130 8.12 6.63 7.35
CA SER A 130 9.02 5.64 7.95
C SER A 130 10.21 6.29 8.63
N LEU A 131 10.82 7.30 8.00
CA LEU A 131 11.93 8.07 8.57
C LEU A 131 11.48 8.90 9.79
N SER A 132 10.32 9.56 9.72
CA SER A 132 9.76 10.31 10.85
C SER A 132 9.45 9.43 12.04
N LYS A 133 9.00 8.19 11.82
CA LYS A 133 8.74 7.22 12.89
C LYS A 133 10.03 6.67 13.52
N ALA A 134 11.08 6.53 12.73
CA ALA A 134 12.37 6.02 13.21
C ALA A 134 13.18 7.10 13.94
N PHE A 135 13.05 8.36 13.51
CA PHE A 135 13.78 9.50 14.04
C PHE A 135 12.83 10.58 14.58
N PRO A 136 12.34 10.46 15.83
CA PRO A 136 11.35 11.40 16.39
C PRO A 136 11.84 12.86 16.47
N ASN A 137 13.15 13.10 16.48
CA ASN A 137 13.75 14.43 16.50
C ASN A 137 14.04 15.00 15.10
N ALA A 138 13.96 14.18 14.05
CA ALA A 138 14.16 14.62 12.68
C ALA A 138 13.02 15.55 12.22
N LYS A 139 13.37 16.51 11.36
CA LYS A 139 12.40 17.39 10.71
C LYS A 139 12.16 16.89 9.29
N VAL A 140 11.11 16.12 9.09
CA VAL A 140 10.78 15.54 7.79
C VAL A 140 9.78 16.41 7.06
N THR A 141 10.16 16.83 5.86
CA THR A 141 9.28 17.53 4.91
C THR A 141 9.08 16.62 3.70
N ALA A 142 7.88 16.56 3.18
CA ALA A 142 7.55 15.74 2.03
C ALA A 142 6.81 16.57 0.98
N TRP A 143 7.29 16.52 -0.26
CA TRP A 143 6.71 17.24 -1.38
C TRP A 143 6.07 16.28 -2.38
N ASP A 144 4.95 16.72 -2.94
CA ASP A 144 4.35 16.11 -4.12
C ASP A 144 3.67 17.18 -4.97
N VAL A 145 3.57 16.95 -6.26
CA VAL A 145 2.84 17.82 -7.18
C VAL A 145 1.34 17.52 -7.14
N SER A 146 0.99 16.28 -6.80
CA SER A 146 -0.38 15.78 -6.74
C SER A 146 -1.01 16.03 -5.37
N GLU A 147 -2.12 16.78 -5.33
CA GLU A 147 -2.90 16.95 -4.10
C GLU A 147 -3.55 15.65 -3.66
N ASP A 148 -3.95 14.79 -4.61
CA ASP A 148 -4.54 13.48 -4.30
C ASP A 148 -3.52 12.57 -3.61
N ALA A 149 -2.26 12.59 -4.07
CA ALA A 149 -1.18 11.87 -3.40
C ALA A 149 -0.94 12.40 -1.99
N LEU A 150 -0.89 13.72 -1.82
CA LEU A 150 -0.72 14.34 -0.51
C LEU A 150 -1.90 14.04 0.44
N CYS A 151 -3.12 13.92 -0.08
CA CYS A 151 -4.27 13.52 0.72
C CYS A 151 -4.08 12.10 1.29
N ILE A 152 -3.61 11.16 0.47
CA ILE A 152 -3.28 9.79 0.89
C ILE A 152 -2.12 9.81 1.91
N ALA A 153 -1.07 10.55 1.63
CA ALA A 153 0.09 10.67 2.52
C ALA A 153 -0.26 11.24 3.89
N ARG A 154 -1.09 12.30 3.95
CA ARG A 154 -1.59 12.87 5.22
C ARG A 154 -2.42 11.85 6.00
N ARG A 155 -3.32 11.12 5.33
CA ARG A 155 -4.08 10.05 5.96
C ARG A 155 -3.15 8.99 6.56
N ASN A 156 -2.15 8.54 5.82
CA ASN A 156 -1.16 7.58 6.31
C ASN A 156 -0.37 8.13 7.50
N ASN A 157 -0.01 9.42 7.45
CA ASN A 157 0.67 10.10 8.54
C ASN A 157 -0.16 10.10 9.84
N ASP A 158 -1.45 10.39 9.72
CA ASP A 158 -2.38 10.46 10.85
C ASP A 158 -2.61 9.05 11.44
N ASP A 159 -2.91 8.07 10.58
CA ASP A 159 -3.16 6.69 11.00
C ASP A 159 -1.94 6.05 11.66
N LEU A 160 -0.74 6.38 11.17
CA LEU A 160 0.53 5.90 11.72
C LEU A 160 1.12 6.81 12.81
N GLN A 161 0.44 7.93 13.14
CA GLN A 161 0.89 8.89 14.16
C GLN A 161 2.34 9.36 13.91
N ALA A 162 2.66 9.76 12.69
CA ALA A 162 3.94 10.33 12.31
C ALA A 162 3.87 11.86 12.30
N SER A 163 5.02 12.52 12.15
CA SER A 163 5.14 13.98 12.18
C SER A 163 5.85 14.50 10.94
N VAL A 164 5.19 14.38 9.78
CA VAL A 164 5.71 14.84 8.49
C VAL A 164 5.00 16.12 8.06
N CYS A 165 5.77 17.11 7.57
CA CYS A 165 5.25 18.32 6.97
C CYS A 165 5.04 18.12 5.47
N PHE A 166 3.78 18.02 5.01
CA PHE A 166 3.45 17.83 3.59
C PHE A 166 3.21 19.14 2.88
N VAL A 167 3.88 19.33 1.74
CA VAL A 167 3.80 20.55 0.93
C VAL A 167 3.50 20.18 -0.52
N LYS A 168 2.49 20.85 -1.10
CA LYS A 168 2.26 20.74 -2.55
C LYS A 168 3.31 21.57 -3.28
N GLN A 169 4.20 20.89 -3.99
CA GLN A 169 5.30 21.54 -4.70
C GLN A 169 5.66 20.77 -5.97
N ASP A 170 5.69 21.49 -7.08
CA ASP A 170 6.32 21.01 -8.31
C ASP A 170 7.82 21.32 -8.24
N VAL A 171 8.64 20.29 -8.08
CA VAL A 171 10.10 20.43 -8.01
C VAL A 171 10.69 20.89 -9.34
N LEU A 172 10.08 20.52 -10.48
CA LEU A 172 10.56 20.92 -11.81
C LEU A 172 10.26 22.39 -12.12
N ALA A 173 9.19 22.93 -11.54
CA ALA A 173 8.83 24.33 -11.65
C ALA A 173 9.45 25.22 -10.55
N TRP A 174 10.20 24.62 -9.61
CA TRP A 174 10.84 25.35 -8.52
C TRP A 174 11.83 26.40 -9.05
N ARG A 175 11.61 27.67 -8.74
CA ARG A 175 12.44 28.80 -9.11
C ARG A 175 12.96 29.59 -7.90
N GLY A 176 12.61 29.15 -6.69
CA GLY A 176 13.00 29.79 -5.44
C GLY A 176 14.37 29.34 -4.94
N GLY A 177 15.01 30.17 -4.12
CA GLY A 177 16.18 29.76 -3.35
C GLY A 177 15.78 28.84 -2.19
N TRP A 178 16.66 27.93 -1.81
CA TRP A 178 16.49 27.09 -0.63
C TRP A 178 16.59 27.97 0.64
N ARG A 179 15.45 28.18 1.30
CA ARG A 179 15.43 28.87 2.60
C ARG A 179 15.77 27.92 3.76
N THR A 180 15.58 26.66 3.54
CA THR A 180 15.88 25.59 4.49
C THR A 180 17.00 24.74 3.90
N VAL A 181 18.02 24.46 4.69
CA VAL A 181 19.06 23.49 4.34
C VAL A 181 18.58 22.13 4.82
N TYR A 182 18.62 21.15 3.94
CA TYR A 182 18.35 19.76 4.26
C TYR A 182 19.65 18.98 4.33
N ASP A 183 19.70 18.03 5.27
CA ASP A 183 20.86 17.15 5.43
C ASP A 183 20.73 15.95 4.50
N VAL A 184 19.50 15.62 4.11
CA VAL A 184 19.14 14.53 3.19
C VAL A 184 18.02 14.98 2.27
N ILE A 185 18.12 14.65 0.99
CA ILE A 185 17.10 14.87 -0.03
C ILE A 185 16.92 13.58 -0.84
#